data_acd1a1e61137cd441ed376fafb57e82a
#
_entry.id   acd1a1e61137cd441ed376fafb57e82a
#
_cell.length_a   1.000
_cell.length_b   1.000
_cell.length_c   1.000
_cell.angle_alpha   90.00
_cell.angle_beta   90.00
_cell.angle_gamma   90.00
#
_symmetry.space_group_name_H-M   'P 1'
#
loop_
_entity.id
_entity.type
_entity.pdbx_description
1 polymer ?
#
loop_
_entity_poly.entity_id
_entity_poly.type
_entity_poly.pdbx_seq_one_letter_code
_entity_poly.pdbx_strand_id
1 'polypeptide(L)'
;SAPQLGVPLRVFAAELSADRCYQYPPELRRAHCIEPFPFRLLVNPTLRILDARLVTASEGCVSLKGFSAYVPRHWAVHVSGVDEHGEPVSWEATGWAARIIQHEMDHLDGVLYIDHMDTRTFTNVSWMELLD
;
A
#
# COMPACT_ATOMS: atom_id res chain seq x y z
N SER A 1 -0.90 9.23 1.63
CA SER A 1 -1.85 9.54 2.71
C SER A 1 -1.61 10.93 3.27
N ALA A 2 -2.63 11.50 3.91
CA ALA A 2 -2.54 12.85 4.46
C ALA A 2 -1.41 13.02 5.49
N PRO A 3 -1.15 12.08 6.41
CA PRO A 3 -0.03 12.19 7.34
C PRO A 3 1.33 12.31 6.66
N GLN A 4 1.53 11.70 5.51
CA GLN A 4 2.78 11.82 4.74
C GLN A 4 3.01 13.25 4.24
N LEU A 5 1.95 14.02 4.08
CA LEU A 5 2.01 15.42 3.65
C LEU A 5 2.02 16.37 4.83
N GLY A 6 2.08 15.88 6.06
CA GLY A 6 2.03 16.69 7.27
C GLY A 6 0.64 17.18 7.66
N VAL A 7 -0.40 16.64 7.05
CA VAL A 7 -1.80 17.01 7.33
C VAL A 7 -2.38 16.04 8.36
N PRO A 8 -2.88 16.52 9.53
CA PRO A 8 -3.34 15.65 10.61
C PRO A 8 -4.76 15.12 10.39
N LEU A 9 -5.09 14.69 9.18
CA LEU A 9 -6.39 14.12 8.82
C LEU A 9 -6.25 12.62 8.53
N ARG A 10 -7.25 11.84 8.93
CA ARG A 10 -7.30 10.40 8.63
C ARG A 10 -7.92 10.22 7.24
N VAL A 11 -7.10 10.41 6.22
CA VAL A 11 -7.48 10.32 4.81
C VAL A 11 -6.38 9.64 4.03
N PHE A 12 -6.73 8.69 3.17
CA PHE A 12 -5.79 8.25 2.15
C PHE A 12 -6.46 8.21 0.77
N ALA A 13 -5.61 8.29 -0.25
CA ALA A 13 -6.02 8.10 -1.63
C ALA A 13 -5.10 7.07 -2.26
N ALA A 14 -5.65 6.21 -3.11
CA ALA A 14 -4.89 5.19 -3.80
C ALA A 14 -5.43 4.96 -5.19
N GLU A 15 -4.53 4.70 -6.13
CA GLU A 15 -4.85 4.21 -7.46
C GLU A 15 -3.66 3.42 -8.00
N LEU A 16 -3.91 2.53 -8.92
CA LEU A 16 -2.87 1.79 -9.61
C LEU A 16 -3.21 1.75 -11.09
N SER A 17 -2.40 2.43 -11.89
CA SER A 17 -2.60 2.48 -13.34
C SER A 17 -2.13 1.19 -14.00
N ALA A 18 -2.70 0.90 -15.18
CA ALA A 18 -2.27 -0.25 -15.98
C ALA A 18 -0.78 -0.13 -16.34
N ASP A 19 -0.31 1.07 -16.65
CA ASP A 19 1.11 1.31 -17.00
C ASP A 19 2.04 0.92 -15.84
N ARG A 20 1.67 1.23 -14.63
CA ARG A 20 2.45 0.84 -13.45
C ARG A 20 2.45 -0.66 -13.23
N CYS A 21 1.31 -1.31 -13.48
CA CYS A 21 1.22 -2.76 -13.37
C CYS A 21 2.19 -3.45 -14.34
N TYR A 22 2.32 -2.93 -15.55
CA TYR A 22 3.20 -3.51 -16.56
C TYR A 22 4.69 -3.31 -16.29
N GLN A 23 5.06 -2.46 -15.33
CA GLN A 23 6.45 -2.32 -14.88
C GLN A 23 6.92 -3.54 -14.08
N TYR A 24 6.00 -4.37 -13.59
CA TYR A 24 6.33 -5.59 -12.87
C TYR A 24 6.38 -6.78 -13.81
N PRO A 25 7.29 -7.77 -13.58
CA PRO A 25 7.32 -8.98 -14.39
C PRO A 25 5.97 -9.73 -14.35
N PRO A 26 5.59 -10.41 -15.44
CA PRO A 26 4.31 -11.13 -15.48
C PRO A 26 4.12 -12.14 -14.35
N GLU A 27 5.19 -12.83 -13.95
CA GLU A 27 5.14 -13.80 -12.86
C GLU A 27 4.79 -13.14 -11.53
N LEU A 28 5.40 -11.97 -11.26
CA LEU A 28 5.13 -11.20 -10.05
C LEU A 28 3.69 -10.68 -10.05
N ARG A 29 3.23 -10.20 -11.21
CA ARG A 29 1.85 -9.72 -11.35
C ARG A 29 0.83 -10.81 -11.03
N ARG A 30 1.07 -12.04 -11.49
CA ARG A 30 0.19 -13.16 -11.20
C ARG A 30 0.24 -13.58 -9.74
N ALA A 31 1.45 -13.68 -9.19
CA ALA A 31 1.63 -14.16 -7.81
C ALA A 31 1.00 -13.22 -6.79
N HIS A 32 1.05 -11.91 -7.03
CA HIS A 32 0.58 -10.89 -6.09
C HIS A 32 -0.72 -10.21 -6.52
N CYS A 33 -1.35 -10.67 -7.60
CA CYS A 33 -2.55 -10.04 -8.16
C CYS A 33 -2.35 -8.53 -8.36
N ILE A 34 -1.27 -8.16 -9.04
CA ILE A 34 -0.98 -6.77 -9.37
C ILE A 34 -1.86 -6.38 -10.54
N GLU A 35 -3.00 -5.79 -10.24
CA GLU A 35 -4.01 -5.38 -11.22
C GLU A 35 -4.36 -3.92 -11.03
N PRO A 36 -4.71 -3.21 -12.11
CA PRO A 36 -5.07 -1.80 -12.00
C PRO A 36 -6.37 -1.61 -11.24
N PHE A 37 -6.47 -0.52 -10.51
CA PHE A 37 -7.72 -0.08 -9.90
C PHE A 37 -7.82 1.44 -9.98
N PRO A 38 -9.06 1.99 -10.05
CA PRO A 38 -9.27 3.42 -10.20
C PRO A 38 -8.94 4.16 -8.92
N PHE A 39 -8.80 5.49 -9.04
CA PHE A 39 -8.61 6.37 -7.89
C PHE A 39 -9.72 6.16 -6.87
N ARG A 40 -9.30 5.99 -5.62
CA ARG A 40 -10.21 5.87 -4.47
C ARG A 40 -9.68 6.73 -3.35
N LEU A 41 -10.59 7.49 -2.72
CA LEU A 41 -10.27 8.32 -1.57
C LEU A 41 -11.17 7.91 -0.42
N LEU A 42 -10.57 7.68 0.75
CA LEU A 42 -11.31 7.27 1.95
C LEU A 42 -10.94 8.17 3.12
N VAL A 43 -11.99 8.71 3.74
CA VAL A 43 -11.90 9.54 4.94
C VAL A 43 -12.36 8.71 6.13
N ASN A 44 -11.62 8.78 7.21
CA ASN A 44 -11.87 8.01 8.44
C ASN A 44 -12.04 6.52 8.16
N PRO A 45 -11.07 5.88 7.47
CA PRO A 45 -11.20 4.49 7.10
C PRO A 45 -11.06 3.56 8.30
N THR A 46 -11.77 2.42 8.23
CA THR A 46 -11.60 1.30 9.14
C THR A 46 -11.27 0.06 8.33
N LEU A 47 -10.39 -0.77 8.87
CA LEU A 47 -9.87 -1.96 8.18
C LEU A 47 -10.34 -3.22 8.90
N ARG A 48 -10.77 -4.22 8.12
CA ARG A 48 -11.05 -5.56 8.61
C ARG A 48 -10.29 -6.56 7.75
N ILE A 49 -9.63 -7.51 8.40
CA ILE A 49 -8.89 -8.56 7.71
C ILE A 49 -9.85 -9.66 7.30
N LEU A 50 -9.90 -9.97 6.00
CA LEU A 50 -10.73 -11.04 5.44
C LEU A 50 -9.97 -12.35 5.33
N ASP A 51 -8.69 -12.27 4.93
CA ASP A 51 -7.80 -13.42 4.85
C ASP A 51 -6.49 -13.05 5.53
N ALA A 52 -6.24 -13.67 6.68
CA ALA A 52 -5.09 -13.36 7.53
C ALA A 52 -3.77 -13.94 7.01
N ARG A 53 -3.80 -14.73 5.94
CA ARG A 53 -2.59 -15.29 5.33
C ARG A 53 -1.62 -14.16 4.98
N LEU A 54 -0.38 -14.31 5.40
CA LEU A 54 0.66 -13.31 5.15
C LEU A 54 1.40 -13.62 3.85
N VAL A 55 1.55 -12.61 3.02
CA VAL A 55 2.33 -12.68 1.79
C VAL A 55 3.40 -11.59 1.86
N THR A 56 4.63 -11.94 1.57
CA THR A 56 5.77 -11.03 1.68
C THR A 56 6.13 -10.49 0.30
N ALA A 57 6.34 -9.18 0.21
CA ALA A 57 6.79 -8.51 -1.01
C ALA A 57 7.58 -7.25 -0.65
N SER A 58 8.34 -6.75 -1.62
CA SER A 58 9.12 -5.53 -1.44
C SER A 58 8.20 -4.30 -1.41
N GLU A 59 8.45 -3.42 -0.44
CA GLU A 59 7.75 -2.15 -0.30
C GLU A 59 8.71 -0.99 -0.13
N GLY A 60 8.30 0.19 -0.61
CA GLY A 60 8.95 1.45 -0.37
C GLY A 60 7.92 2.48 0.07
N CYS A 61 8.38 3.65 0.53
CA CYS A 61 7.51 4.70 1.02
C CYS A 61 8.18 6.06 0.80
N VAL A 62 7.38 7.09 0.46
CA VAL A 62 7.92 8.44 0.28
C VAL A 62 8.56 9.00 1.56
N SER A 63 8.10 8.57 2.74
CA SER A 63 8.68 8.97 4.02
C SER A 63 10.07 8.36 4.25
N LEU A 64 10.42 7.30 3.51
CA LEU A 64 11.71 6.62 3.56
C LEU A 64 12.26 6.47 2.15
N LYS A 65 12.30 7.58 1.42
CA LYS A 65 12.69 7.62 0.01
C LYS A 65 14.09 7.03 -0.17
N GLY A 66 14.24 6.18 -1.19
CA GLY A 66 15.49 5.53 -1.50
C GLY A 66 15.73 4.22 -0.75
N PHE A 67 14.80 3.80 0.09
CA PHE A 67 14.88 2.54 0.82
C PHE A 67 13.72 1.62 0.49
N SER A 68 13.97 0.32 0.55
CA SER A 68 12.94 -0.70 0.41
C SER A 68 13.25 -1.89 1.32
N ALA A 69 12.25 -2.69 1.60
CA ALA A 69 12.40 -3.93 2.36
C ALA A 69 11.25 -4.88 2.04
N TYR A 70 11.42 -6.17 2.32
CA TYR A 70 10.34 -7.13 2.22
C TYR A 70 9.45 -7.04 3.45
N VAL A 71 8.15 -6.92 3.22
CA VAL A 71 7.15 -6.72 4.28
C VAL A 71 6.04 -7.75 4.14
N PRO A 72 5.71 -8.49 5.20
CA PRO A 72 4.53 -9.36 5.19
C PRO A 72 3.25 -8.53 5.35
N ARG A 73 2.24 -8.84 4.54
CA ARG A 73 0.92 -8.22 4.62
C ARG A 73 -0.15 -9.29 4.47
N HIS A 74 -1.33 -9.03 5.03
CA HIS A 74 -2.46 -9.92 4.88
C HIS A 74 -2.95 -9.94 3.44
N TRP A 75 -3.41 -11.12 2.98
CA TRP A 75 -3.79 -11.33 1.59
C TRP A 75 -5.04 -10.58 1.17
N ALA A 76 -6.06 -10.51 2.06
CA ALA A 76 -7.31 -9.85 1.73
C ALA A 76 -7.82 -9.02 2.90
N VAL A 77 -8.34 -7.83 2.57
CA VAL A 77 -8.87 -6.89 3.55
C VAL A 77 -10.16 -6.26 3.05
N HIS A 78 -10.96 -5.76 4.00
CA HIS A 78 -12.11 -4.92 3.74
C HIS A 78 -11.83 -3.57 4.38
N VAL A 79 -11.93 -2.50 3.60
CA VAL A 79 -11.80 -1.14 4.11
C VAL A 79 -13.10 -0.38 3.87
N SER A 80 -13.52 0.40 4.83
CA SER A 80 -14.72 1.22 4.73
C SER A 80 -14.44 2.61 5.30
N GLY A 81 -15.16 3.60 4.81
CA GLY A 81 -15.04 4.99 5.23
C GLY A 81 -16.03 5.83 4.46
N VAL A 82 -15.72 7.11 4.29
CA VAL A 82 -16.52 8.01 3.45
C VAL A 82 -15.65 8.57 2.35
N ASP A 83 -16.26 8.91 1.23
CA ASP A 83 -15.56 9.54 0.11
C ASP A 83 -15.46 11.06 0.30
N GLU A 84 -14.97 11.78 -0.71
CA GLU A 84 -14.82 13.23 -0.70
C GLU A 84 -16.15 13.99 -0.62
N HIS A 85 -17.27 13.31 -0.87
CA HIS A 85 -18.61 13.87 -0.79
C HIS A 85 -19.32 13.49 0.52
N GLY A 86 -18.64 12.78 1.42
CA GLY A 86 -19.24 12.32 2.67
C GLY A 86 -20.12 11.08 2.53
N GLU A 87 -20.11 10.43 1.36
CA GLU A 87 -20.90 9.23 1.12
C GLU A 87 -20.17 7.99 1.61
N PRO A 88 -20.88 7.03 2.25
CA PRO A 88 -20.25 5.78 2.67
C PRO A 88 -19.71 5.01 1.49
N VAL A 89 -18.48 4.50 1.63
CA VAL A 89 -17.84 3.65 0.63
C VAL A 89 -17.19 2.46 1.32
N SER A 90 -17.14 1.33 0.62
CA SER A 90 -16.41 0.16 1.10
C SER A 90 -15.72 -0.51 -0.09
N TRP A 91 -14.63 -1.23 0.23
CA TRP A 91 -13.81 -1.87 -0.79
C TRP A 91 -13.24 -3.16 -0.21
N GLU A 92 -13.48 -4.28 -0.89
CA GLU A 92 -12.81 -5.53 -0.60
C GLU A 92 -11.66 -5.70 -1.58
N ALA A 93 -10.47 -5.91 -1.06
CA ALA A 93 -9.27 -5.99 -1.87
C ALA A 93 -8.46 -7.22 -1.52
N THR A 94 -7.81 -7.78 -2.53
CA THR A 94 -6.91 -8.93 -2.39
C THR A 94 -5.57 -8.61 -3.04
N GLY A 95 -4.54 -9.34 -2.63
CA GLY A 95 -3.22 -9.25 -3.25
C GLY A 95 -2.61 -7.86 -3.14
N TRP A 96 -2.20 -7.29 -4.26
CA TRP A 96 -1.47 -6.02 -4.28
C TRP A 96 -2.30 -4.85 -3.80
N ALA A 97 -3.59 -4.80 -4.16
CA ALA A 97 -4.49 -3.75 -3.69
C ALA A 97 -4.64 -3.79 -2.17
N ALA A 98 -4.77 -5.01 -1.59
CA ALA A 98 -4.82 -5.16 -0.14
C ALA A 98 -3.52 -4.69 0.52
N ARG A 99 -2.39 -4.95 -0.09
CA ARG A 99 -1.08 -4.49 0.39
C ARG A 99 -1.00 -2.97 0.43
N ILE A 100 -1.42 -2.31 -0.64
CA ILE A 100 -1.43 -0.84 -0.72
C ILE A 100 -2.32 -0.25 0.37
N ILE A 101 -3.51 -0.80 0.57
CA ILE A 101 -4.42 -0.34 1.61
C ILE A 101 -3.79 -0.47 3.00
N GLN A 102 -3.19 -1.61 3.31
CA GLN A 102 -2.56 -1.83 4.62
C GLN A 102 -1.40 -0.87 4.84
N HIS A 103 -0.60 -0.62 3.81
CA HIS A 103 0.51 0.33 3.87
C HIS A 103 -0.02 1.74 4.20
N GLU A 104 -1.08 2.18 3.52
CA GLU A 104 -1.68 3.49 3.76
C GLU A 104 -2.34 3.59 5.13
N MET A 105 -3.00 2.52 5.58
CA MET A 105 -3.59 2.49 6.92
C MET A 105 -2.52 2.61 8.01
N ASP A 106 -1.36 1.98 7.82
CA ASP A 106 -0.23 2.11 8.73
C ASP A 106 0.23 3.56 8.86
N HIS A 107 0.27 4.30 7.75
CA HIS A 107 0.62 5.73 7.79
C HIS A 107 -0.36 6.53 8.63
N LEU A 108 -1.65 6.22 8.55
CA LEU A 108 -2.66 6.90 9.35
C LEU A 108 -2.46 6.64 10.85
N ASP A 109 -1.91 5.48 11.20
CA ASP A 109 -1.62 5.10 12.57
C ASP A 109 -0.21 5.46 13.02
N GLY A 110 0.55 6.17 12.16
CA GLY A 110 1.93 6.56 12.46
C GLY A 110 2.94 5.43 12.31
N VAL A 111 2.56 4.35 11.64
CA VAL A 111 3.40 3.15 11.45
C VAL A 111 3.98 3.18 10.04
N LEU A 112 5.28 2.94 9.91
CA LEU A 112 5.97 2.82 8.63
C LEU A 112 6.26 1.35 8.32
N TYR A 113 6.54 1.04 7.05
CA TYR A 113 6.82 -0.34 6.67
C TYR A 113 8.04 -0.93 7.39
N ILE A 114 8.98 -0.10 7.82
CA ILE A 114 10.16 -0.56 8.58
C ILE A 114 9.78 -1.17 9.94
N ASP A 115 8.60 -0.85 10.46
CA ASP A 115 8.10 -1.41 11.73
C ASP A 115 7.62 -2.86 11.56
N HIS A 116 7.35 -3.29 10.32
CA HIS A 116 6.84 -4.62 9.99
C HIS A 116 7.81 -5.44 9.14
N MET A 117 8.87 -4.82 8.62
CA MET A 117 9.77 -5.45 7.65
C MET A 117 10.60 -6.58 8.23
N ASP A 118 11.08 -7.45 7.33
CA ASP A 118 12.23 -8.28 7.61
C ASP A 118 13.47 -7.39 7.53
N THR A 119 14.10 -7.11 8.66
CA THR A 119 15.22 -6.18 8.76
C THR A 119 16.42 -6.57 7.89
N ARG A 120 16.56 -7.88 7.60
CA ARG A 120 17.64 -8.39 6.75
C ARG A 120 17.50 -7.96 5.30
N THR A 121 16.29 -7.53 4.89
CA THR A 121 16.01 -7.15 3.51
C THR A 121 16.00 -5.63 3.29
N PHE A 122 16.19 -4.84 4.34
CA PHE A 122 16.20 -3.37 4.26
C PHE A 122 17.40 -2.91 3.43
N THR A 123 17.12 -2.24 2.32
CA THR A 123 18.17 -1.79 1.39
C THR A 123 17.90 -0.38 0.90
N ASN A 124 18.99 0.32 0.56
CA ASN A 124 18.91 1.63 -0.09
C ASN A 124 18.95 1.41 -1.61
N VAL A 125 17.88 1.82 -2.30
CA VAL A 125 17.75 1.67 -3.75
C VAL A 125 18.01 2.98 -4.52
N SER A 126 18.38 4.06 -3.83
CA SER A 126 18.61 5.37 -4.46
C SER A 126 19.63 5.32 -5.59
N TRP A 127 20.71 4.55 -5.40
CA TRP A 127 21.76 4.44 -6.41
C TRP A 127 21.27 3.75 -7.69
N MET A 128 20.28 2.85 -7.58
CA MET A 128 19.69 2.19 -8.75
C MET A 128 18.81 3.15 -9.54
N GLU A 129 18.12 4.06 -8.88
CA GLU A 129 17.31 5.09 -9.51
C GLU A 129 18.15 6.03 -10.37
N LEU A 130 19.40 6.27 -9.97
CA LEU A 130 20.32 7.12 -10.73
C LEU A 130 20.82 6.47 -12.02
N LEU A 131 20.71 5.14 -12.13
CA LEU A 131 21.13 4.40 -13.32
C LEU A 131 19.99 4.22 -14.31
N ASP A 132 18.76 4.41 -13.89
CA ASP A 132 17.59 4.32 -14.72
C ASP A 132 17.31 5.66 -15.41
#